data_4a3230c70c0db62471c60e02f2eecd65
#
_entry.id   4a3230c70c0db62471c60e02f2eecd65
#
_cell.length_a   1.000
_cell.length_b   1.000
_cell.length_c   1.000
_cell.angle_alpha   90.00
_cell.angle_beta   90.00
_cell.angle_gamma   90.00
#
_symmetry.space_group_name_H-M   'P 1'
#
loop_
_entity.id
_entity.type
_entity.pdbx_description
1 polymer ?
#
loop_
_entity_poly.entity_id
_entity_poly.type
_entity_poly.pdbx_seq_one_letter_code
_entity_poly.pdbx_strand_id
1 'polypeptide(L)'
;MQNFIFISPNFPTNYWQFCRELKNNGMNVLGIGDQPYDELKPELKDSLNEYYKVGSLENYDEVYRAVAFFAFKYGRIDWLESNNEYWLERDAALRTDFHITSGFQTSDMPCIKYKSKMKEYYQKAGIATARYHMVDDLAGCKKFVEEVGYPVVVKPDNGVGASDTHKLASDAELEAFLAYKAKEHPDVAYIMEEFVRAEVNSYDAIIDISAIYHISQKTERC
;
A
#
# COMPACT_ATOMS: atom_id res chain seq x y z
N MET A 1 -2.84 26.47 -12.16
CA MET A 1 -2.49 25.87 -10.85
C MET A 1 -2.97 24.44 -10.92
N GLN A 2 -2.14 23.47 -10.59
CA GLN A 2 -2.51 22.05 -10.58
C GLN A 2 -3.30 21.72 -9.30
N ASN A 3 -4.34 20.89 -9.42
CA ASN A 3 -5.17 20.45 -8.32
C ASN A 3 -4.67 19.11 -7.79
N PHE A 4 -4.29 19.06 -6.53
CA PHE A 4 -3.86 17.85 -5.83
C PHE A 4 -4.85 17.49 -4.73
N ILE A 5 -5.47 16.33 -4.82
CA ILE A 5 -6.27 15.78 -3.72
C ILE A 5 -5.39 14.91 -2.83
N PHE A 6 -5.33 15.24 -1.54
CA PHE A 6 -4.65 14.44 -0.52
C PHE A 6 -5.68 13.72 0.35
N ILE A 7 -5.69 12.38 0.27
CA ILE A 7 -6.57 11.52 1.07
C ILE A 7 -5.92 11.26 2.44
N SER A 8 -6.69 11.36 3.51
CA SER A 8 -6.23 11.17 4.89
C SER A 8 -5.02 12.06 5.29
N PRO A 9 -5.07 13.38 5.07
CA PRO A 9 -3.93 14.25 5.33
C PRO A 9 -3.59 14.40 6.83
N ASN A 10 -4.48 13.96 7.71
CA ASN A 10 -4.36 14.03 9.18
C ASN A 10 -3.63 12.81 9.77
N PHE A 11 -3.49 11.71 9.02
CA PHE A 11 -2.84 10.49 9.51
C PHE A 11 -1.99 9.80 8.43
N PRO A 12 -0.73 9.47 8.74
CA PRO A 12 0.07 9.80 9.95
C PRO A 12 0.15 11.29 10.28
N THR A 13 0.34 11.61 11.56
CA THR A 13 0.22 12.97 12.09
C THR A 13 1.25 13.99 11.58
N ASN A 14 2.22 13.56 10.79
CA ASN A 14 3.24 14.38 10.11
C ASN A 14 2.94 14.62 8.62
N TYR A 15 1.85 14.08 8.07
CA TYR A 15 1.53 14.19 6.63
C TYR A 15 1.17 15.60 6.18
N TRP A 16 0.84 16.50 7.11
CA TRP A 16 0.72 17.92 6.81
C TRP A 16 2.00 18.52 6.15
N GLN A 17 3.17 17.90 6.38
CA GLN A 17 4.42 18.32 5.74
C GLN A 17 4.37 18.13 4.22
N PHE A 18 3.81 17.02 3.74
CA PHE A 18 3.59 16.80 2.31
C PHE A 18 2.63 17.85 1.74
N CYS A 19 1.51 18.11 2.43
CA CYS A 19 0.54 19.13 2.03
C CYS A 19 1.20 20.51 1.94
N ARG A 20 2.04 20.87 2.93
CA ARG A 20 2.77 22.12 2.94
C ARG A 20 3.72 22.25 1.75
N GLU A 21 4.51 21.22 1.48
CA GLU A 21 5.48 21.27 0.38
C GLU A 21 4.77 21.27 -0.99
N LEU A 22 3.65 20.58 -1.15
CA LEU A 22 2.81 20.69 -2.35
C LEU A 22 2.32 22.12 -2.54
N LYS A 23 1.83 22.75 -1.48
CA LYS A 23 1.36 24.16 -1.52
C LYS A 23 2.51 25.13 -1.80
N ASN A 24 3.69 24.93 -1.19
CA ASN A 24 4.89 25.73 -1.45
C ASN A 24 5.34 25.62 -2.91
N ASN A 25 5.10 24.47 -3.56
CA ASN A 25 5.38 24.26 -4.99
C ASN A 25 4.22 24.77 -5.90
N GLY A 26 3.30 25.54 -5.37
CA GLY A 26 2.26 26.21 -6.14
C GLY A 26 1.07 25.33 -6.52
N MET A 27 0.87 24.20 -5.86
CA MET A 27 -0.29 23.36 -6.06
C MET A 27 -1.49 23.84 -5.25
N ASN A 28 -2.69 23.59 -5.75
CA ASN A 28 -3.94 23.74 -5.01
C ASN A 28 -4.18 22.42 -4.24
N VAL A 29 -3.96 22.42 -2.93
CA VAL A 29 -3.99 21.23 -2.09
C VAL A 29 -5.35 21.07 -1.44
N LEU A 30 -6.06 19.99 -1.80
CA LEU A 30 -7.44 19.71 -1.43
C LEU A 30 -7.46 18.45 -0.55
N GLY A 31 -7.74 18.59 0.74
CA GLY A 31 -7.75 17.48 1.69
C GLY A 31 -9.11 16.78 1.75
N ILE A 32 -9.11 15.44 1.77
CA ILE A 32 -10.30 14.63 2.11
C ILE A 32 -9.95 13.77 3.32
N GLY A 33 -10.74 13.87 4.39
CA GLY A 33 -10.56 13.09 5.61
C GLY A 33 -11.85 12.93 6.39
N ASP A 34 -11.81 12.09 7.43
CA ASP A 34 -12.96 11.81 8.31
C ASP A 34 -12.88 12.50 9.67
N GLN A 35 -11.74 13.14 9.99
CA GLN A 35 -11.61 13.94 11.20
C GLN A 35 -12.35 15.29 11.07
N PRO A 36 -13.06 15.76 12.11
CA PRO A 36 -13.65 17.09 12.13
C PRO A 36 -12.60 18.19 11.88
N TYR A 37 -12.96 19.21 11.08
CA TYR A 37 -12.04 20.28 10.72
C TYR A 37 -11.45 21.00 11.94
N ASP A 38 -12.27 21.22 12.97
CA ASP A 38 -11.83 21.93 14.19
C ASP A 38 -10.75 21.16 14.96
N GLU A 39 -10.71 19.83 14.82
CA GLU A 39 -9.74 18.94 15.45
C GLU A 39 -8.45 18.77 14.66
N LEU A 40 -8.40 19.26 13.40
CA LEU A 40 -7.18 19.21 12.61
C LEU A 40 -6.09 20.08 13.22
N LYS A 41 -4.84 19.64 13.11
CA LYS A 41 -3.68 20.45 13.51
C LYS A 41 -3.67 21.78 12.77
N PRO A 42 -3.28 22.89 13.43
CA PRO A 42 -3.14 24.19 12.77
C PRO A 42 -2.26 24.13 11.51
N GLU A 43 -1.13 23.40 11.59
CA GLU A 43 -0.19 23.26 10.48
C GLU A 43 -0.84 22.59 9.26
N LEU A 44 -1.75 21.63 9.49
CA LEU A 44 -2.47 20.98 8.41
C LEU A 44 -3.50 21.94 7.80
N LYS A 45 -4.26 22.67 8.62
CA LYS A 45 -5.21 23.68 8.16
C LYS A 45 -4.52 24.71 7.27
N ASP A 46 -3.35 25.19 7.68
CA ASP A 46 -2.57 26.17 6.93
C ASP A 46 -1.98 25.60 5.62
N SER A 47 -1.78 24.28 5.57
CA SER A 47 -1.21 23.58 4.41
C SER A 47 -2.24 23.17 3.35
N LEU A 48 -3.53 23.27 3.65
CA LEU A 48 -4.62 22.98 2.71
C LEU A 48 -5.20 24.26 2.12
N ASN A 49 -5.72 24.17 0.90
CA ASN A 49 -6.56 25.22 0.30
C ASN A 49 -8.03 24.99 0.67
N GLU A 50 -8.44 23.72 0.76
CA GLU A 50 -9.76 23.34 1.23
C GLU A 50 -9.72 21.94 1.84
N TYR A 51 -10.64 21.65 2.74
CA TYR A 51 -10.82 20.35 3.36
C TYR A 51 -12.28 19.91 3.25
N TYR A 52 -12.49 18.69 2.75
CA TYR A 52 -13.79 18.04 2.70
C TYR A 52 -13.84 16.91 3.73
N LYS A 53 -14.75 17.04 4.71
CA LYS A 53 -14.98 16.00 5.71
C LYS A 53 -15.97 14.97 5.17
N VAL A 54 -15.57 13.71 5.15
CA VAL A 54 -16.45 12.55 4.93
C VAL A 54 -16.86 11.90 6.26
N GLY A 55 -17.88 11.08 6.28
CA GLY A 55 -18.29 10.32 7.46
C GLY A 55 -17.28 9.23 7.80
N SER A 56 -16.77 8.54 6.78
CA SER A 56 -15.73 7.53 6.89
C SER A 56 -14.94 7.44 5.59
N LEU A 57 -13.61 7.42 5.69
CA LEU A 57 -12.74 7.13 4.55
C LEU A 57 -12.89 5.69 4.03
N GLU A 58 -13.45 4.78 4.84
CA GLU A 58 -13.79 3.42 4.40
C GLU A 58 -15.01 3.38 3.46
N ASN A 59 -15.83 4.40 3.45
CA ASN A 59 -16.97 4.50 2.56
C ASN A 59 -16.54 5.10 1.20
N TYR A 60 -16.36 4.24 0.21
CA TYR A 60 -15.92 4.65 -1.12
C TYR A 60 -16.83 5.71 -1.76
N ASP A 61 -18.15 5.56 -1.64
CA ASP A 61 -19.12 6.49 -2.22
C ASP A 61 -19.01 7.91 -1.64
N GLU A 62 -18.72 8.01 -0.34
CA GLU A 62 -18.51 9.32 0.29
C GLU A 62 -17.25 10.01 -0.23
N VAL A 63 -16.15 9.24 -0.33
CA VAL A 63 -14.89 9.76 -0.85
C VAL A 63 -15.02 10.12 -2.33
N TYR A 64 -15.70 9.26 -3.13
CA TYR A 64 -16.00 9.53 -4.53
C TYR A 64 -16.75 10.85 -4.72
N ARG A 65 -17.78 11.10 -3.90
CA ARG A 65 -18.55 12.37 -3.93
C ARG A 65 -17.71 13.56 -3.52
N ALA A 66 -16.78 13.40 -2.59
CA ALA A 66 -15.85 14.47 -2.20
C ALA A 66 -14.89 14.82 -3.36
N VAL A 67 -14.37 13.81 -4.08
CA VAL A 67 -13.58 14.04 -5.29
C VAL A 67 -14.40 14.72 -6.38
N ALA A 68 -15.66 14.27 -6.61
CA ALA A 68 -16.56 14.90 -7.57
C ALA A 68 -16.86 16.37 -7.22
N PHE A 69 -17.05 16.69 -5.93
CA PHE A 69 -17.23 18.05 -5.45
C PHE A 69 -16.01 18.92 -5.78
N PHE A 70 -14.80 18.45 -5.52
CA PHE A 70 -13.59 19.18 -5.85
C PHE A 70 -13.39 19.34 -7.35
N ALA A 71 -13.67 18.28 -8.13
CA ALA A 71 -13.63 18.35 -9.59
C ALA A 71 -14.62 19.36 -10.16
N PHE A 72 -15.84 19.45 -9.59
CA PHE A 72 -16.82 20.45 -9.97
C PHE A 72 -16.36 21.88 -9.62
N LYS A 73 -15.79 22.07 -8.42
CA LYS A 73 -15.42 23.39 -7.91
C LYS A 73 -14.14 23.95 -8.52
N TYR A 74 -13.13 23.09 -8.71
CA TYR A 74 -11.77 23.48 -9.10
C TYR A 74 -11.38 23.04 -10.51
N GLY A 75 -12.27 22.28 -11.19
CA GLY A 75 -11.98 21.72 -12.49
C GLY A 75 -11.18 20.42 -12.40
N ARG A 76 -10.41 20.12 -13.43
CA ARG A 76 -9.64 18.88 -13.52
C ARG A 76 -8.78 18.67 -12.28
N ILE A 77 -8.82 17.44 -11.75
CA ILE A 77 -7.88 16.97 -10.74
C ILE A 77 -6.65 16.39 -11.44
N ASP A 78 -5.49 16.92 -11.11
CA ASP A 78 -4.23 16.52 -11.74
C ASP A 78 -3.56 15.37 -10.97
N TRP A 79 -3.72 15.32 -9.64
CA TRP A 79 -3.15 14.32 -8.75
C TRP A 79 -4.12 13.95 -7.64
N LEU A 80 -4.10 12.67 -7.26
CA LEU A 80 -4.80 12.14 -6.09
C LEU A 80 -3.91 11.08 -5.43
N GLU A 81 -3.61 11.26 -4.15
CA GLU A 81 -2.70 10.37 -3.41
C GLU A 81 -2.96 10.44 -1.90
N SER A 82 -2.69 9.35 -1.20
CA SER A 82 -2.70 9.29 0.28
C SER A 82 -1.30 9.14 0.88
N ASN A 83 -0.31 8.73 0.10
CA ASN A 83 1.00 8.27 0.57
C ASN A 83 0.91 7.15 1.61
N ASN A 84 -0.14 6.34 1.56
CA ASN A 84 -0.40 5.31 2.56
C ASN A 84 -0.73 3.98 1.89
N GLU A 85 0.05 2.93 2.20
CA GLU A 85 -0.13 1.60 1.65
C GLU A 85 -1.56 1.04 1.87
N TYR A 86 -2.21 1.42 2.98
CA TYR A 86 -3.56 1.01 3.29
C TYR A 86 -4.59 1.48 2.25
N TRP A 87 -4.41 2.67 1.70
CA TRP A 87 -5.34 3.30 0.75
C TRP A 87 -4.97 3.08 -0.72
N LEU A 88 -3.87 2.40 -1.05
CA LEU A 88 -3.34 2.27 -2.42
C LEU A 88 -4.40 1.84 -3.46
N GLU A 89 -5.19 0.80 -3.16
CA GLU A 89 -6.20 0.30 -4.09
C GLU A 89 -7.35 1.29 -4.28
N ARG A 90 -7.72 2.02 -3.23
CA ARG A 90 -8.75 3.07 -3.30
C ARG A 90 -8.27 4.30 -4.04
N ASP A 91 -7.05 4.73 -3.79
CA ASP A 91 -6.43 5.83 -4.53
C ASP A 91 -6.38 5.50 -6.03
N ALA A 92 -5.99 4.29 -6.37
CA ALA A 92 -5.97 3.81 -7.76
C ALA A 92 -7.36 3.73 -8.38
N ALA A 93 -8.38 3.28 -7.63
CA ALA A 93 -9.76 3.23 -8.08
C ALA A 93 -10.29 4.65 -8.36
N LEU A 94 -10.08 5.58 -7.43
CA LEU A 94 -10.48 6.99 -7.61
C LEU A 94 -9.78 7.63 -8.80
N ARG A 95 -8.47 7.39 -8.99
CA ARG A 95 -7.75 7.88 -10.17
C ARG A 95 -8.34 7.33 -11.47
N THR A 96 -8.67 6.04 -11.49
CA THR A 96 -9.30 5.39 -12.66
C THR A 96 -10.67 5.97 -12.94
N ASP A 97 -11.53 6.10 -11.95
CA ASP A 97 -12.91 6.59 -12.10
C ASP A 97 -12.97 8.06 -12.55
N PHE A 98 -12.04 8.89 -12.07
CA PHE A 98 -11.95 10.30 -12.42
C PHE A 98 -10.99 10.61 -13.57
N HIS A 99 -10.43 9.59 -14.23
CA HIS A 99 -9.48 9.73 -15.34
C HIS A 99 -8.25 10.60 -14.95
N ILE A 100 -7.80 10.47 -13.70
CA ILE A 100 -6.56 11.09 -13.22
C ILE A 100 -5.41 10.22 -13.66
N THR A 101 -4.69 10.64 -14.70
CA THR A 101 -3.66 9.83 -15.37
C THR A 101 -2.30 9.85 -14.69
N SER A 102 -2.12 10.67 -13.66
CA SER A 102 -0.94 10.66 -12.80
C SER A 102 -1.05 9.57 -11.74
N GLY A 103 0.01 8.81 -11.54
CA GLY A 103 0.04 7.70 -10.60
C GLY A 103 -0.59 6.40 -11.15
N PHE A 104 -0.51 5.35 -10.34
CA PHE A 104 -0.97 4.02 -10.70
C PHE A 104 -2.50 3.91 -10.75
N GLN A 105 -2.99 3.16 -11.72
CA GLN A 105 -4.41 2.90 -11.95
C GLN A 105 -4.82 1.56 -11.31
N THR A 106 -6.12 1.26 -11.26
CA THR A 106 -6.63 -0.02 -10.74
C THR A 106 -5.99 -1.23 -11.43
N SER A 107 -5.72 -1.14 -12.74
CA SER A 107 -5.05 -2.21 -13.50
C SER A 107 -3.62 -2.49 -13.06
N ASP A 108 -2.96 -1.53 -12.42
CA ASP A 108 -1.56 -1.65 -11.98
C ASP A 108 -1.44 -2.25 -10.58
N MET A 109 -2.52 -2.23 -9.79
CA MET A 109 -2.51 -2.65 -8.40
C MET A 109 -2.03 -4.08 -8.15
N PRO A 110 -2.36 -5.09 -8.99
CA PRO A 110 -1.88 -6.44 -8.75
C PRO A 110 -0.36 -6.55 -8.59
N CYS A 111 0.42 -5.86 -9.44
CA CYS A 111 1.89 -5.93 -9.37
C CYS A 111 2.52 -5.07 -8.26
N ILE A 112 1.74 -4.20 -7.62
CA ILE A 112 2.21 -3.30 -6.56
C ILE A 112 1.76 -3.78 -5.18
N LYS A 113 0.58 -4.38 -5.09
CA LYS A 113 -0.06 -4.74 -3.82
C LYS A 113 0.13 -6.22 -3.46
N TYR A 114 0.08 -7.13 -4.43
CA TYR A 114 0.14 -8.56 -4.19
C TYR A 114 1.57 -9.10 -4.31
N LYS A 115 2.06 -9.69 -3.23
CA LYS A 115 3.46 -10.21 -3.16
C LYS A 115 3.75 -11.26 -4.22
N SER A 116 2.79 -12.16 -4.47
CA SER A 116 2.89 -13.16 -5.53
C SER A 116 3.05 -12.52 -6.90
N LYS A 117 2.29 -11.46 -7.19
CA LYS A 117 2.36 -10.73 -8.47
C LYS A 117 3.62 -9.89 -8.60
N MET A 118 4.09 -9.25 -7.52
CA MET A 118 5.40 -8.59 -7.52
C MET A 118 6.52 -9.53 -7.94
N LYS A 119 6.51 -10.78 -7.42
CA LYS A 119 7.52 -11.79 -7.75
C LYS A 119 7.54 -12.18 -9.23
N GLU A 120 6.39 -12.19 -9.90
CA GLU A 120 6.31 -12.41 -11.34
C GLU A 120 7.07 -11.31 -12.13
N TYR A 121 6.98 -10.05 -11.67
CA TYR A 121 7.72 -8.94 -12.28
C TYR A 121 9.21 -9.01 -11.99
N TYR A 122 9.61 -9.34 -10.76
CA TYR A 122 11.02 -9.55 -10.43
C TYR A 122 11.63 -10.67 -11.27
N GLN A 123 10.90 -11.77 -11.43
CA GLN A 123 11.34 -12.88 -12.26
C GLN A 123 11.53 -12.47 -13.73
N LYS A 124 10.59 -11.70 -14.31
CA LYS A 124 10.72 -11.15 -15.67
C LYS A 124 11.93 -10.22 -15.80
N ALA A 125 12.27 -9.50 -14.75
CA ALA A 125 13.45 -8.62 -14.68
C ALA A 125 14.76 -9.37 -14.38
N GLY A 126 14.72 -10.69 -14.19
CA GLY A 126 15.90 -11.50 -13.81
C GLY A 126 16.37 -11.28 -12.37
N ILE A 127 15.53 -10.72 -11.51
CA ILE A 127 15.82 -10.45 -10.10
C ILE A 127 15.42 -11.66 -9.26
N ALA A 128 16.39 -12.24 -8.53
CA ALA A 128 16.12 -13.35 -7.62
C ALA A 128 15.26 -12.90 -6.43
N THR A 129 14.26 -13.71 -6.11
CA THR A 129 13.42 -13.54 -4.93
C THR A 129 13.34 -14.84 -4.14
N ALA A 130 12.91 -14.80 -2.89
CA ALA A 130 12.58 -16.01 -2.14
C ALA A 130 11.62 -16.88 -2.94
N ARG A 131 11.89 -18.19 -3.02
CA ARG A 131 10.97 -19.16 -3.62
C ARG A 131 9.66 -19.14 -2.85
N TYR A 132 8.55 -19.36 -3.51
CA TYR A 132 7.24 -19.25 -2.89
C TYR A 132 6.22 -20.21 -3.45
N HIS A 133 5.19 -20.43 -2.67
CA HIS A 133 4.00 -21.19 -3.01
C HIS A 133 2.76 -20.46 -2.47
N MET A 134 1.68 -20.41 -3.24
CA MET A 134 0.42 -19.92 -2.72
C MET A 134 -0.19 -20.98 -1.83
N VAL A 135 -0.57 -20.59 -0.61
CA VAL A 135 -1.12 -21.55 0.35
C VAL A 135 -2.43 -22.12 -0.16
N ASP A 136 -2.43 -23.39 -0.47
CA ASP A 136 -3.56 -24.18 -0.94
C ASP A 136 -3.94 -25.25 0.12
N ASP A 137 -3.80 -26.53 -0.22
CA ASP A 137 -4.01 -27.63 0.71
C ASP A 137 -2.71 -28.07 1.42
N LEU A 138 -2.85 -28.97 2.39
CA LEU A 138 -1.74 -29.49 3.15
C LEU A 138 -0.72 -30.23 2.28
N ALA A 139 -1.16 -30.93 1.23
CA ALA A 139 -0.28 -31.70 0.37
C ALA A 139 0.58 -30.77 -0.51
N GLY A 140 0.00 -29.72 -1.09
CA GLY A 140 0.72 -28.70 -1.85
C GLY A 140 1.73 -27.95 -0.99
N CYS A 141 1.32 -27.54 0.21
CA CYS A 141 2.23 -26.88 1.16
C CYS A 141 3.39 -27.80 1.60
N LYS A 142 3.15 -29.09 1.90
CA LYS A 142 4.21 -30.05 2.26
C LYS A 142 5.18 -30.28 1.10
N LYS A 143 4.68 -30.39 -0.12
CA LYS A 143 5.54 -30.50 -1.29
C LYS A 143 6.49 -29.31 -1.44
N PHE A 144 6.01 -28.09 -1.22
CA PHE A 144 6.87 -26.90 -1.24
C PHE A 144 7.92 -26.95 -0.11
N VAL A 145 7.52 -27.39 1.09
CA VAL A 145 8.47 -27.56 2.21
C VAL A 145 9.54 -28.62 1.90
N GLU A 146 9.20 -29.70 1.22
CA GLU A 146 10.20 -30.70 0.76
C GLU A 146 11.25 -30.07 -0.16
N GLU A 147 10.87 -29.06 -0.96
CA GLU A 147 11.79 -28.37 -1.89
C GLU A 147 12.69 -27.35 -1.20
N VAL A 148 12.18 -26.62 -0.17
CA VAL A 148 12.87 -25.48 0.42
C VAL A 148 13.40 -25.71 1.82
N GLY A 149 12.85 -26.70 2.54
CA GLY A 149 13.13 -26.98 3.94
C GLY A 149 12.43 -26.02 4.92
N TYR A 150 12.38 -26.43 6.17
CA TYR A 150 11.97 -25.56 7.27
C TYR A 150 13.13 -24.67 7.75
N PRO A 151 12.86 -23.50 8.33
CA PRO A 151 11.55 -22.87 8.48
C PRO A 151 11.06 -22.24 7.17
N VAL A 152 9.74 -22.08 7.05
CA VAL A 152 9.10 -21.27 6.02
C VAL A 152 8.39 -20.08 6.66
N VAL A 153 8.13 -19.02 5.87
CA VAL A 153 7.36 -17.85 6.31
C VAL A 153 6.04 -17.80 5.55
N VAL A 154 4.95 -17.68 6.28
CA VAL A 154 3.60 -17.56 5.70
C VAL A 154 3.02 -16.22 6.10
N LYS A 155 2.45 -15.51 5.13
CA LYS A 155 1.89 -14.16 5.32
C LYS A 155 0.78 -13.88 4.32
N PRO A 156 -0.17 -12.96 4.59
CA PRO A 156 -1.15 -12.55 3.61
C PRO A 156 -0.50 -12.03 2.33
N ASP A 157 -1.02 -12.41 1.17
CA ASP A 157 -0.48 -12.00 -0.12
C ASP A 157 -0.56 -10.48 -0.33
N ASN A 158 -1.64 -9.85 0.15
CA ASN A 158 -1.87 -8.40 0.08
C ASN A 158 -1.77 -7.68 1.43
N GLY A 159 -1.25 -8.33 2.49
CA GLY A 159 -1.12 -7.74 3.83
C GLY A 159 -0.09 -6.59 3.89
N VAL A 160 -0.30 -5.68 4.84
CA VAL A 160 0.57 -4.52 5.11
C VAL A 160 1.27 -4.67 6.46
N GLY A 161 2.45 -4.06 6.61
CA GLY A 161 3.12 -3.89 7.89
C GLY A 161 3.52 -5.19 8.60
N ALA A 162 3.79 -6.28 7.87
CA ALA A 162 4.11 -7.61 8.41
C ALA A 162 3.01 -8.19 9.35
N SER A 163 1.80 -7.66 9.31
CA SER A 163 0.67 -8.20 10.06
C SER A 163 0.39 -9.64 9.62
N ASP A 164 0.00 -10.48 10.59
CA ASP A 164 -0.36 -11.88 10.38
C ASP A 164 0.72 -12.70 9.63
N THR A 165 1.98 -12.45 9.98
CA THR A 165 3.13 -13.16 9.44
C THR A 165 3.56 -14.24 10.42
N HIS A 166 3.61 -15.49 9.94
CA HIS A 166 3.93 -16.66 10.72
C HIS A 166 5.21 -17.32 10.20
N LYS A 167 6.13 -17.64 11.10
CA LYS A 167 7.28 -18.48 10.81
C LYS A 167 6.98 -19.89 11.29
N LEU A 168 6.97 -20.85 10.38
CA LEU A 168 6.65 -22.25 10.65
C LEU A 168 7.92 -23.09 10.56
N ALA A 169 8.18 -23.89 11.58
CA ALA A 169 9.39 -24.68 11.71
C ALA A 169 9.17 -26.21 11.66
N SER A 170 7.91 -26.65 11.54
CA SER A 170 7.55 -28.08 11.51
C SER A 170 6.22 -28.32 10.82
N ASP A 171 5.97 -29.57 10.43
CA ASP A 171 4.68 -30.02 9.89
C ASP A 171 3.53 -29.76 10.86
N ALA A 172 3.76 -29.94 12.16
CA ALA A 172 2.72 -29.68 13.18
C ALA A 172 2.31 -28.20 13.21
N GLU A 173 3.27 -27.27 13.06
CA GLU A 173 2.98 -25.84 12.96
C GLU A 173 2.29 -25.47 11.65
N LEU A 174 2.64 -26.13 10.55
CA LEU A 174 1.96 -25.96 9.27
C LEU A 174 0.49 -26.40 9.34
N GLU A 175 0.23 -27.57 9.92
CA GLU A 175 -1.13 -28.08 10.11
C GLU A 175 -1.96 -27.16 11.03
N ALA A 176 -1.36 -26.66 12.10
CA ALA A 176 -1.99 -25.70 13.01
C ALA A 176 -2.30 -24.37 12.29
N PHE A 177 -1.39 -23.87 11.47
CA PHE A 177 -1.61 -22.67 10.66
C PHE A 177 -2.75 -22.84 9.66
N LEU A 178 -2.80 -23.97 8.96
CA LEU A 178 -3.91 -24.23 7.99
C LEU A 178 -5.27 -24.29 8.70
N ALA A 179 -5.35 -24.89 9.89
CA ALA A 179 -6.55 -24.88 10.71
C ALA A 179 -6.94 -23.47 11.18
N TYR A 180 -5.94 -22.66 11.61
CA TYR A 180 -6.14 -21.25 11.95
C TYR A 180 -6.69 -20.46 10.75
N LYS A 181 -6.01 -20.55 9.59
CA LYS A 181 -6.44 -19.89 8.35
C LYS A 181 -7.88 -20.23 7.98
N ALA A 182 -8.21 -21.53 8.01
CA ALA A 182 -9.55 -21.98 7.64
C ALA A 182 -10.65 -21.44 8.56
N LYS A 183 -10.33 -21.23 9.84
CA LYS A 183 -11.28 -20.74 10.85
C LYS A 183 -11.40 -19.22 10.86
N GLU A 184 -10.29 -18.52 10.93
CA GLU A 184 -10.25 -17.08 11.20
C GLU A 184 -10.16 -16.23 9.91
N HIS A 185 -9.53 -16.77 8.84
CA HIS A 185 -9.26 -16.05 7.59
C HIS A 185 -9.56 -16.88 6.34
N PRO A 186 -10.78 -17.44 6.18
CA PRO A 186 -11.09 -18.36 5.08
C PRO A 186 -10.89 -17.75 3.69
N ASP A 187 -11.18 -16.46 3.54
CA ASP A 187 -11.16 -15.74 2.26
C ASP A 187 -9.82 -15.02 1.98
N VAL A 188 -8.86 -15.08 2.91
CA VAL A 188 -7.57 -14.43 2.73
C VAL A 188 -6.62 -15.36 1.99
N ALA A 189 -6.04 -14.87 0.90
CA ALA A 189 -4.95 -15.54 0.20
C ALA A 189 -3.64 -15.35 0.96
N TYR A 190 -2.91 -16.45 1.19
CA TYR A 190 -1.61 -16.43 1.83
C TYR A 190 -0.52 -16.92 0.86
N ILE A 191 0.66 -16.32 0.98
CA ILE A 191 1.88 -16.75 0.31
C ILE A 191 2.80 -17.39 1.36
N MET A 192 3.34 -18.57 1.03
CA MET A 192 4.38 -19.27 1.79
C MET A 192 5.71 -19.08 1.09
N GLU A 193 6.73 -18.64 1.80
CA GLU A 193 8.06 -18.36 1.27
C GLU A 193 9.13 -19.15 2.01
N GLU A 194 10.21 -19.50 1.30
CA GLU A 194 11.42 -19.99 1.96
C GLU A 194 11.98 -18.93 2.91
N PHE A 195 12.54 -19.35 4.03
CA PHE A 195 13.14 -18.43 5.00
C PHE A 195 14.56 -18.06 4.58
N VAL A 196 14.73 -16.85 4.09
CA VAL A 196 16.04 -16.33 3.69
C VAL A 196 16.77 -15.76 4.91
N ARG A 197 17.98 -16.27 5.18
CA ARG A 197 18.87 -15.71 6.20
C ARG A 197 19.81 -14.72 5.53
N ALA A 198 19.57 -13.45 5.74
CA ALA A 198 20.37 -12.39 5.13
C ALA A 198 20.36 -11.13 6.01
N GLU A 199 21.25 -10.19 5.72
CA GLU A 199 21.19 -8.85 6.23
C GLU A 199 20.02 -8.11 5.56
N VAL A 200 19.20 -7.42 6.37
CA VAL A 200 18.06 -6.65 5.85
C VAL A 200 18.54 -5.24 5.50
N ASN A 201 18.31 -4.84 4.28
CA ASN A 201 18.57 -3.48 3.83
C ASN A 201 17.29 -2.89 3.24
N SER A 202 17.05 -1.58 3.46
CA SER A 202 16.02 -0.84 2.75
C SER A 202 16.64 -0.13 1.54
N TYR A 203 15.85 0.01 0.50
CA TYR A 203 16.18 0.82 -0.67
C TYR A 203 15.04 1.80 -0.92
N ASP A 204 15.34 3.08 -0.83
CA ASP A 204 14.40 4.15 -1.09
C ASP A 204 14.84 4.92 -2.35
N ALA A 205 13.91 5.24 -3.24
CA ALA A 205 14.19 5.98 -4.46
C ALA A 205 13.06 6.95 -4.80
N ILE A 206 13.43 8.06 -5.40
CA ILE A 206 12.50 8.96 -6.09
C ILE A 206 12.63 8.69 -7.58
N ILE A 207 11.51 8.41 -8.24
CA ILE A 207 11.45 8.04 -9.64
C ILE A 207 10.55 9.05 -10.37
N ASP A 208 11.07 9.67 -11.41
CA ASP A 208 10.28 10.41 -12.39
C ASP A 208 10.31 9.70 -13.76
N ILE A 209 9.62 10.24 -14.74
CA ILE A 209 9.55 9.64 -16.09
C ILE A 209 10.89 9.65 -16.84
N SER A 210 11.89 10.37 -16.38
CA SER A 210 13.16 10.60 -17.07
C SER A 210 14.37 10.07 -16.32
N ALA A 211 14.31 9.90 -14.99
CA ALA A 211 15.43 9.46 -14.19
C ALA A 211 15.03 8.80 -12.88
N ILE A 212 15.90 7.92 -12.37
CA ILE A 212 15.81 7.34 -11.04
C ILE A 212 16.83 8.04 -10.16
N TYR A 213 16.38 8.66 -9.07
CA TYR A 213 17.23 9.27 -8.06
C TYR A 213 17.37 8.30 -6.88
N HIS A 214 18.57 7.81 -6.63
CA HIS A 214 18.83 6.83 -5.58
C HIS A 214 19.07 7.52 -4.24
N ILE A 215 18.31 7.11 -3.22
CA ILE A 215 18.59 7.41 -1.83
C ILE A 215 18.65 6.05 -1.11
N SER A 216 19.86 5.54 -0.84
CA SER A 216 20.00 4.32 -0.04
C SER A 216 20.20 4.68 1.43
N GLN A 217 19.38 4.12 2.31
CA GLN A 217 19.64 4.11 3.75
C GLN A 217 19.94 2.69 4.19
N LYS A 218 21.10 2.50 4.86
CA LYS A 218 21.38 1.29 5.63
C LYS A 218 20.58 1.37 6.93
N THR A 219 19.60 0.51 7.11
CA THR A 219 18.97 0.33 8.41
C THR A 219 19.83 -0.63 9.22
N GLU A 220 20.41 -0.15 10.30
CA GLU A 220 21.01 -1.01 11.32
C GLU A 220 19.92 -1.84 11.98
N ARG A 221 20.28 -3.08 12.33
CA ARG A 221 19.38 -4.11 12.87
C ARG A 221 18.53 -3.60 14.03
N CYS A 222 17.23 -3.83 13.95
CA CYS A 222 16.39 -4.05 15.13
C CYS A 222 16.46 -5.51 15.55
#